data_a79d7639f8d26ff6758937e58d0069d4
#
_entry.id   a79d7639f8d26ff6758937e58d0069d4
#
_cell.length_a   1.000
_cell.length_b   1.000
_cell.length_c   1.000
_cell.angle_alpha   90.00
_cell.angle_beta   90.00
_cell.angle_gamma   90.00
#
_symmetry.space_group_name_H-M   'P 1'
#
loop_
_entity.id
_entity.type
_entity.pdbx_description
1 polymer ?
#
loop_
_entity_poly.entity_id
_entity_poly.type
_entity_poly.pdbx_seq_one_letter_code
_entity_poly.pdbx_strand_id
1 'polypeptide(L)'
;VAMVGEGIEPASVEQAAAQAGYPAKVLSLMDELTLTLPRKIREETKRAVEEAGGTWAAHPAEALIDRMVDEFGRPGRSGGAGFYEYGEDGRRAGLWPGLREHFTKPGHEIPFADMRERMLFSEALDTVRLLEEGVLTSVADANIGSIFGIGFPGWTGGVLQYINGYDGGVPGFVARARELADRYGERFTPP
;
A
#
# COMPACT_ATOMS: atom_id res chain seq x y z
N VAL A 1 4.50 -0.19 -1.79
CA VAL A 1 5.75 0.51 -1.44
C VAL A 1 6.51 -0.25 -0.34
N ALA A 2 5.89 -0.58 0.82
CA ALA A 2 6.56 -1.30 1.91
C ALA A 2 7.28 -2.58 1.46
N MET A 3 6.62 -3.43 0.67
CA MET A 3 7.22 -4.66 0.15
C MET A 3 8.50 -4.44 -0.65
N VAL A 4 8.56 -3.36 -1.43
CA VAL A 4 9.81 -2.99 -2.15
C VAL A 4 10.89 -2.57 -1.15
N GLY A 5 10.53 -1.79 -0.13
CA GLY A 5 11.45 -1.41 0.96
C GLY A 5 11.95 -2.61 1.77
N GLU A 6 11.16 -3.66 1.90
CA GLU A 6 11.54 -4.92 2.52
C GLU A 6 12.51 -5.75 1.66
N GLY A 7 12.61 -5.46 0.38
CA GLY A 7 13.51 -6.14 -0.56
C GLY A 7 12.84 -7.01 -1.62
N ILE A 8 11.51 -6.94 -1.72
CA ILE A 8 10.76 -7.71 -2.73
C ILE A 8 10.92 -7.06 -4.10
N GLU A 9 11.04 -7.89 -5.13
CA GLU A 9 11.17 -7.46 -6.52
C GLU A 9 10.01 -6.54 -6.93
N PRO A 10 10.26 -5.29 -7.37
CA PRO A 10 9.22 -4.32 -7.71
C PRO A 10 8.24 -4.77 -8.78
N ALA A 11 8.72 -5.50 -9.80
CA ALA A 11 7.86 -6.04 -10.86
C ALA A 11 6.85 -7.06 -10.32
N SER A 12 7.26 -7.88 -9.33
CA SER A 12 6.37 -8.83 -8.67
C SER A 12 5.30 -8.13 -7.85
N VAL A 13 5.64 -7.03 -7.17
CA VAL A 13 4.69 -6.20 -6.42
C VAL A 13 3.65 -5.59 -7.36
N GLU A 14 4.07 -5.04 -8.50
CA GLU A 14 3.16 -4.50 -9.52
C GLU A 14 2.25 -5.56 -10.13
N GLN A 15 2.79 -6.74 -10.37
CA GLN A 15 2.02 -7.86 -10.89
C GLN A 15 1.00 -8.38 -9.85
N ALA A 16 1.36 -8.39 -8.57
CA ALA A 16 0.47 -8.76 -7.48
C ALA A 16 -0.72 -7.80 -7.37
N ALA A 17 -0.50 -6.50 -7.50
CA ALA A 17 -1.56 -5.49 -7.53
C ALA A 17 -2.51 -5.70 -8.73
N ALA A 18 -1.94 -5.92 -9.92
CA ALA A 18 -2.73 -6.18 -11.13
C ALA A 18 -3.59 -7.45 -10.99
N GLN A 19 -3.03 -8.53 -10.43
CA GLN A 19 -3.78 -9.78 -10.23
C GLN A 19 -4.76 -9.72 -9.06
N ALA A 20 -4.54 -8.85 -8.07
CA ALA A 20 -5.53 -8.55 -7.04
C ALA A 20 -6.76 -7.83 -7.63
N GLY A 21 -6.61 -7.21 -8.80
CA GLY A 21 -7.68 -6.50 -9.51
C GLY A 21 -7.73 -5.01 -9.26
N TYR A 22 -6.63 -4.42 -8.76
CA TYR A 22 -6.53 -2.96 -8.63
C TYR A 22 -6.58 -2.29 -10.01
N PRO A 23 -7.28 -1.15 -10.14
CA PRO A 23 -7.43 -0.43 -11.42
C PRO A 23 -6.12 0.19 -11.91
N ALA A 24 -5.16 0.42 -11.01
CA ALA A 24 -3.84 0.95 -11.30
C ALA A 24 -2.77 0.14 -10.59
N LYS A 25 -1.59 0.06 -11.19
CA LYS A 25 -0.40 -0.49 -10.55
C LYS A 25 0.05 0.42 -9.41
N VAL A 26 0.40 -0.14 -8.26
CA VAL A 26 0.60 0.62 -7.01
C VAL A 26 1.79 1.58 -7.05
N LEU A 27 2.92 1.19 -7.66
CA LEU A 27 4.08 2.09 -7.77
C LEU A 27 3.82 3.19 -8.80
N SER A 28 3.09 2.87 -9.87
CA SER A 28 2.67 3.82 -10.86
C SER A 28 1.70 4.87 -10.31
N LEU A 29 0.77 4.46 -9.44
CA LEU A 29 -0.13 5.37 -8.75
C LEU A 29 0.63 6.32 -7.82
N MET A 30 1.63 5.80 -7.09
CA MET A 30 2.49 6.64 -6.23
C MET A 30 3.23 7.72 -7.03
N ASP A 31 3.70 7.41 -8.23
CA ASP A 31 4.33 8.41 -9.10
C ASP A 31 3.36 9.50 -9.57
N GLU A 32 2.10 9.14 -9.86
CA GLU A 32 1.05 10.12 -10.22
C GLU A 32 0.73 11.07 -9.05
N LEU A 33 0.70 10.54 -7.81
CA LEU A 33 0.43 11.32 -6.60
C LEU A 33 1.63 12.15 -6.13
N THR A 34 2.80 11.86 -6.63
CA THR A 34 4.13 12.31 -6.19
C THR A 34 4.55 11.74 -4.82
N LEU A 35 5.82 11.37 -4.69
CA LEU A 35 6.36 10.81 -3.45
C LEU A 35 6.52 11.85 -2.34
N THR A 36 6.48 13.13 -2.71
CA THR A 36 6.51 14.24 -1.75
C THR A 36 5.20 14.40 -0.98
N LEU A 37 4.07 13.97 -1.56
CA LEU A 37 2.77 14.04 -0.89
C LEU A 37 2.70 13.15 0.36
N PRO A 38 2.99 11.83 0.31
CA PRO A 38 2.98 11.00 1.52
C PRO A 38 4.01 11.46 2.57
N ARG A 39 5.14 12.05 2.15
CA ARG A 39 6.08 12.67 3.09
C ARG A 39 5.45 13.83 3.85
N LYS A 40 4.78 14.73 3.14
CA LYS A 40 4.10 15.87 3.77
C LYS A 40 3.01 15.41 4.74
N ILE A 41 2.17 14.46 4.33
CA ILE A 41 1.13 13.88 5.19
C ILE A 41 1.76 13.26 6.44
N ARG A 42 2.84 12.48 6.27
CA ARG A 42 3.59 11.89 7.38
C ARG A 42 4.07 12.93 8.38
N GLU A 43 4.72 13.99 7.93
CA GLU A 43 5.26 15.04 8.81
C GLU A 43 4.14 15.75 9.59
N GLU A 44 3.00 16.02 8.94
CA GLU A 44 1.84 16.61 9.59
C GLU A 44 1.23 15.66 10.64
N THR A 45 1.04 14.39 10.28
CA THR A 45 0.48 13.37 11.19
C THR A 45 1.43 13.10 12.36
N LYS A 46 2.73 12.94 12.09
CA LYS A 46 3.74 12.76 13.13
C LYS A 46 3.71 13.89 14.15
N ARG A 47 3.68 15.13 13.68
CA ARG A 47 3.58 16.30 14.57
C ARG A 47 2.33 16.25 15.43
N ALA A 48 1.16 15.94 14.84
CA ALA A 48 -0.09 15.84 15.59
C ALA A 48 -0.05 14.74 16.68
N VAL A 49 0.56 13.59 16.37
CA VAL A 49 0.74 12.49 17.34
C VAL A 49 1.66 12.92 18.48
N GLU A 50 2.79 13.56 18.17
CA GLU A 50 3.77 14.02 19.17
C GLU A 50 3.20 15.14 20.04
N GLU A 51 2.46 16.09 19.48
CA GLU A 51 1.77 17.16 20.20
C GLU A 51 0.69 16.61 21.14
N ALA A 52 0.06 15.50 20.78
CA ALA A 52 -0.88 14.78 21.65
C ALA A 52 -0.20 13.89 22.71
N GLY A 53 1.14 13.89 22.79
CA GLY A 53 1.92 13.10 23.74
C GLY A 53 2.11 11.64 23.33
N GLY A 54 1.78 11.29 22.08
CA GLY A 54 2.00 9.96 21.52
C GLY A 54 3.42 9.76 20.99
N THR A 55 3.70 8.54 20.55
CA THR A 55 4.97 8.18 19.90
C THR A 55 4.72 7.79 18.45
N TRP A 56 5.48 8.36 17.52
CA TRP A 56 5.39 8.01 16.11
C TRP A 56 5.95 6.61 15.85
N ALA A 57 5.14 5.75 15.24
CA ALA A 57 5.58 4.46 14.74
C ALA A 57 5.87 4.58 13.23
N ALA A 58 7.13 4.47 12.84
CA ALA A 58 7.54 4.62 11.44
C ALA A 58 6.96 3.50 10.56
N HIS A 59 6.41 3.86 9.41
CA HIS A 59 5.92 2.88 8.45
C HIS A 59 7.08 2.34 7.59
N PRO A 60 7.13 1.04 7.26
CA PRO A 60 8.24 0.44 6.47
C PRO A 60 8.49 1.08 5.09
N ALA A 61 7.51 1.80 4.54
CA ALA A 61 7.66 2.50 3.27
C ALA A 61 8.44 3.82 3.37
N GLU A 62 8.56 4.41 4.56
CA GLU A 62 9.09 5.77 4.74
C GLU A 62 10.52 5.89 4.26
N ALA A 63 11.40 5.02 4.71
CA ALA A 63 12.82 5.02 4.34
C ALA A 63 13.03 4.89 2.82
N LEU A 64 12.20 4.09 2.14
CA LEU A 64 12.27 3.96 0.69
C LEU A 64 11.85 5.25 0.00
N ILE A 65 10.74 5.85 0.42
CA ILE A 65 10.24 7.10 -0.14
C ILE A 65 11.27 8.22 0.07
N ASP A 66 11.86 8.32 1.26
CA ASP A 66 12.88 9.31 1.56
C ASP A 66 14.11 9.16 0.65
N ARG A 67 14.61 7.92 0.48
CA ARG A 67 15.73 7.66 -0.43
C ARG A 67 15.38 7.98 -1.89
N MET A 68 14.17 7.65 -2.35
CA MET A 68 13.73 7.99 -3.71
C MET A 68 13.81 9.49 -3.97
N VAL A 69 13.35 10.31 -3.00
CA VAL A 69 13.31 11.76 -3.17
C VAL A 69 14.68 12.41 -2.90
N ASP A 70 15.32 12.06 -1.79
CA ASP A 70 16.50 12.82 -1.30
C ASP A 70 17.82 12.28 -1.88
N GLU A 71 17.95 10.96 -2.04
CA GLU A 71 19.17 10.33 -2.55
C GLU A 71 19.16 10.25 -4.09
N PHE A 72 18.02 9.84 -4.66
CA PHE A 72 17.93 9.58 -6.11
C PHE A 72 17.28 10.70 -6.92
N GLY A 73 16.73 11.74 -6.26
CA GLY A 73 16.09 12.87 -6.94
C GLY A 73 14.86 12.47 -7.76
N ARG A 74 14.11 11.46 -7.31
CA ARG A 74 12.99 10.85 -8.04
C ARG A 74 11.66 11.08 -7.31
N PRO A 75 11.09 12.31 -7.36
CA PRO A 75 9.90 12.67 -6.60
C PRO A 75 8.59 12.15 -7.20
N GLY A 76 8.60 11.55 -8.38
CA GLY A 76 7.43 11.09 -9.10
C GLY A 76 7.30 11.68 -10.50
N ARG A 77 6.19 11.39 -11.18
CA ARG A 77 5.95 11.79 -12.57
C ARG A 77 6.06 13.28 -12.82
N SER A 78 5.53 14.12 -11.94
CA SER A 78 5.58 15.58 -12.09
C SER A 78 7.00 16.14 -12.06
N GLY A 79 7.95 15.41 -11.43
CA GLY A 79 9.38 15.72 -11.44
C GLY A 79 10.15 15.00 -12.57
N GLY A 80 9.45 14.31 -13.46
CA GLY A 80 10.05 13.59 -14.60
C GLY A 80 10.70 12.26 -14.25
N ALA A 81 10.70 11.85 -12.99
CA ALA A 81 11.32 10.61 -12.51
C ALA A 81 10.67 10.15 -11.19
N GLY A 82 10.37 8.86 -11.09
CA GLY A 82 9.77 8.26 -9.90
C GLY A 82 10.17 6.79 -9.78
N PHE A 83 9.26 5.93 -9.35
CA PHE A 83 9.44 4.48 -9.45
C PHE A 83 9.57 4.02 -10.91
N TYR A 84 9.05 4.84 -11.81
CA TYR A 84 9.15 4.62 -13.25
C TYR A 84 10.07 5.64 -13.89
N GLU A 85 10.61 5.25 -15.04
CA GLU A 85 11.21 6.16 -16.01
C GLU A 85 10.13 6.79 -16.86
N TYR A 86 10.34 8.05 -17.26
CA TYR A 86 9.45 8.80 -18.13
C TYR A 86 10.25 9.32 -19.35
N GLY A 87 9.68 9.17 -20.53
CA GLY A 87 10.23 9.75 -21.76
C GLY A 87 10.05 11.27 -21.78
N GLU A 88 10.69 11.92 -22.78
CA GLU A 88 10.54 13.37 -23.01
C GLU A 88 9.09 13.79 -23.28
N ASP A 89 8.28 12.86 -23.79
CA ASP A 89 6.82 13.04 -24.00
C ASP A 89 5.99 12.85 -22.72
N GLY A 90 6.63 12.63 -21.56
CA GLY A 90 5.99 12.37 -20.29
C GLY A 90 5.31 11.00 -20.18
N ARG A 91 5.52 10.13 -21.15
CA ARG A 91 5.00 8.75 -21.10
C ARG A 91 5.88 7.87 -20.24
N ARG A 92 5.24 6.98 -19.51
CA ARG A 92 5.91 5.98 -18.69
C ARG A 92 6.62 4.95 -19.59
N ALA A 93 7.92 4.77 -19.37
CA ALA A 93 8.73 3.83 -20.15
C ALA A 93 8.82 2.46 -19.46
N GLY A 94 9.20 2.41 -18.18
CA GLY A 94 9.36 1.18 -17.43
C GLY A 94 9.70 1.46 -15.98
N LEU A 95 9.77 0.43 -15.14
CA LEU A 95 10.28 0.56 -13.79
C LEU A 95 11.74 1.03 -13.82
N TRP A 96 12.08 1.99 -12.97
CA TRP A 96 13.45 2.44 -12.84
C TRP A 96 14.38 1.27 -12.43
N PRO A 97 15.43 0.96 -13.21
CA PRO A 97 16.33 -0.16 -12.90
C PRO A 97 16.98 -0.10 -11.53
N GLY A 98 17.23 1.13 -11.02
CA GLY A 98 17.77 1.34 -9.68
C GLY A 98 16.88 0.82 -8.55
N LEU A 99 15.59 0.59 -8.77
CA LEU A 99 14.75 -0.08 -7.77
C LEU A 99 15.26 -1.49 -7.48
N ARG A 100 15.63 -2.21 -8.53
CA ARG A 100 16.18 -3.56 -8.38
C ARG A 100 17.57 -3.52 -7.76
N GLU A 101 18.40 -2.60 -8.22
CA GLU A 101 19.79 -2.46 -7.79
C GLU A 101 19.92 -2.07 -6.31
N HIS A 102 19.10 -1.10 -5.85
CA HIS A 102 19.25 -0.50 -4.53
C HIS A 102 18.32 -1.06 -3.47
N PHE A 103 17.23 -1.71 -3.85
CA PHE A 103 16.20 -2.15 -2.90
C PHE A 103 15.91 -3.64 -2.93
N THR A 104 16.06 -4.33 -4.07
CA THR A 104 15.79 -5.77 -4.10
C THR A 104 16.89 -6.57 -3.39
N LYS A 105 16.48 -7.49 -2.51
CA LYS A 105 17.38 -8.41 -1.82
C LYS A 105 17.36 -9.75 -2.54
N PRO A 106 18.49 -10.20 -3.13
CA PRO A 106 18.54 -11.49 -3.80
C PRO A 106 18.12 -12.64 -2.89
N GLY A 107 17.23 -13.50 -3.37
CA GLY A 107 16.72 -14.64 -2.61
C GLY A 107 15.69 -14.28 -1.52
N HIS A 108 15.31 -13.01 -1.40
CA HIS A 108 14.22 -12.60 -0.50
C HIS A 108 12.90 -12.62 -1.24
N GLU A 109 12.24 -13.76 -1.20
CA GLU A 109 10.95 -13.99 -1.85
C GLU A 109 9.88 -14.29 -0.79
N ILE A 110 8.67 -13.85 -1.05
CA ILE A 110 7.49 -14.20 -0.27
C ILE A 110 6.44 -14.84 -1.19
N PRO A 111 5.52 -15.66 -0.66
CA PRO A 111 4.46 -16.22 -1.48
C PRO A 111 3.70 -15.13 -2.23
N PHE A 112 3.43 -15.36 -3.50
CA PHE A 112 2.73 -14.37 -4.35
C PHE A 112 1.31 -14.08 -3.82
N ALA A 113 0.65 -15.07 -3.22
CA ALA A 113 -0.62 -14.89 -2.54
C ALA A 113 -0.49 -13.87 -1.40
N ASP A 114 0.57 -13.96 -0.60
CA ASP A 114 0.82 -13.01 0.50
C ASP A 114 0.99 -11.58 -0.02
N MET A 115 1.64 -11.38 -1.18
CA MET A 115 1.78 -10.04 -1.77
C MET A 115 0.42 -9.42 -2.08
N ARG A 116 -0.49 -10.19 -2.69
CA ARG A 116 -1.85 -9.72 -3.01
C ARG A 116 -2.65 -9.44 -1.74
N GLU A 117 -2.64 -10.40 -0.82
CA GLU A 117 -3.40 -10.29 0.42
C GLU A 117 -2.91 -9.17 1.31
N ARG A 118 -1.61 -8.92 1.39
CA ARG A 118 -1.07 -7.78 2.13
C ARG A 118 -1.63 -6.44 1.66
N MET A 119 -1.92 -6.29 0.36
CA MET A 119 -2.57 -5.09 -0.16
C MET A 119 -4.04 -5.05 0.27
N LEU A 120 -4.79 -6.12 -0.03
CA LEU A 120 -6.23 -6.20 0.25
C LEU A 120 -6.53 -6.12 1.74
N PHE A 121 -5.77 -6.82 2.58
CA PHE A 121 -5.95 -6.83 4.03
C PHE A 121 -5.62 -5.49 4.69
N SER A 122 -4.60 -4.76 4.22
CA SER A 122 -4.32 -3.42 4.74
C SER A 122 -5.53 -2.51 4.61
N GLU A 123 -6.11 -2.40 3.42
CA GLU A 123 -7.28 -1.55 3.18
C GLU A 123 -8.53 -2.06 3.90
N ALA A 124 -8.68 -3.39 3.97
CA ALA A 124 -9.80 -4.02 4.66
C ALA A 124 -9.77 -3.74 6.16
N LEU A 125 -8.63 -3.92 6.81
CA LEU A 125 -8.46 -3.68 8.24
C LEU A 125 -8.61 -2.20 8.59
N ASP A 126 -8.07 -1.30 7.77
CA ASP A 126 -8.23 0.14 7.97
C ASP A 126 -9.70 0.57 7.82
N THR A 127 -10.43 0.00 6.87
CA THR A 127 -11.86 0.27 6.71
C THR A 127 -12.67 -0.17 7.93
N VAL A 128 -12.32 -1.32 8.54
CA VAL A 128 -12.99 -1.77 9.78
C VAL A 128 -12.69 -0.81 10.93
N ARG A 129 -11.44 -0.34 11.09
CA ARG A 129 -11.09 0.68 12.10
C ARG A 129 -11.89 1.97 11.92
N LEU A 130 -12.02 2.46 10.67
CA LEU A 130 -12.82 3.65 10.36
C LEU A 130 -14.31 3.49 10.71
N LEU A 131 -14.85 2.27 10.60
CA LEU A 131 -16.22 1.95 11.06
C LEU A 131 -16.31 1.96 12.59
N GLU A 132 -15.36 1.38 13.29
CA GLU A 132 -15.31 1.36 14.76
C GLU A 132 -15.17 2.78 15.35
N GLU A 133 -14.36 3.61 14.69
CA GLU A 133 -14.17 5.03 15.04
C GLU A 133 -15.38 5.92 14.68
N GLY A 134 -16.36 5.38 13.94
CA GLY A 134 -17.53 6.12 13.49
C GLY A 134 -17.26 7.13 12.37
N VAL A 135 -16.12 7.05 11.72
CA VAL A 135 -15.81 7.84 10.51
C VAL A 135 -16.66 7.38 9.33
N LEU A 136 -16.79 6.07 9.16
CA LEU A 136 -17.75 5.45 8.28
C LEU A 136 -18.96 5.00 9.10
N THR A 137 -20.16 5.32 8.62
CA THR A 137 -21.40 5.09 9.36
C THR A 137 -22.31 4.04 8.72
N SER A 138 -21.97 3.55 7.53
CA SER A 138 -22.74 2.51 6.86
C SER A 138 -21.87 1.51 6.09
N VAL A 139 -22.36 0.27 6.01
CA VAL A 139 -21.75 -0.81 5.21
C VAL A 139 -21.76 -0.46 3.71
N ALA A 140 -22.81 0.19 3.24
CA ALA A 140 -22.95 0.59 1.84
C ALA A 140 -21.88 1.62 1.48
N ASP A 141 -21.68 2.65 2.30
CA ASP A 141 -20.67 3.68 2.08
C ASP A 141 -19.26 3.10 2.14
N ALA A 142 -18.99 2.19 3.08
CA ALA A 142 -17.71 1.49 3.14
C ALA A 142 -17.40 0.70 1.88
N ASN A 143 -18.37 -0.07 1.35
CA ASN A 143 -18.18 -0.86 0.13
C ASN A 143 -18.05 0.01 -1.12
N ILE A 144 -18.97 0.97 -1.31
CA ILE A 144 -18.96 1.86 -2.47
C ILE A 144 -17.74 2.78 -2.42
N GLY A 145 -17.47 3.37 -1.26
CA GLY A 145 -16.35 4.27 -1.03
C GLY A 145 -15.01 3.58 -1.23
N SER A 146 -14.85 2.32 -0.84
CA SER A 146 -13.62 1.58 -1.09
C SER A 146 -13.35 1.35 -2.59
N ILE A 147 -14.37 1.06 -3.38
CA ILE A 147 -14.21 0.84 -4.83
C ILE A 147 -13.91 2.17 -5.56
N PHE A 148 -14.72 3.20 -5.34
CA PHE A 148 -14.63 4.44 -6.11
C PHE A 148 -13.69 5.48 -5.50
N GLY A 149 -13.47 5.44 -4.18
CA GLY A 149 -12.63 6.39 -3.47
C GLY A 149 -11.15 5.99 -3.44
N ILE A 150 -10.85 4.74 -3.14
CA ILE A 150 -9.47 4.26 -2.98
C ILE A 150 -9.07 3.18 -4.01
N GLY A 151 -9.97 2.81 -4.92
CA GLY A 151 -9.66 1.86 -5.99
C GLY A 151 -9.58 0.41 -5.54
N PHE A 152 -10.24 0.03 -4.45
CA PHE A 152 -10.33 -1.37 -4.04
C PHE A 152 -10.93 -2.21 -5.16
N PRO A 153 -10.47 -3.46 -5.39
CA PRO A 153 -10.88 -4.26 -6.52
C PRO A 153 -12.40 -4.44 -6.62
N GLY A 154 -13.00 -3.96 -7.69
CA GLY A 154 -14.46 -3.96 -7.87
C GLY A 154 -15.10 -5.35 -7.92
N TRP A 155 -14.36 -6.40 -8.30
CA TRP A 155 -14.85 -7.77 -8.32
C TRP A 155 -15.22 -8.30 -6.93
N THR A 156 -14.72 -7.67 -5.87
CA THR A 156 -15.00 -8.05 -4.47
C THR A 156 -16.39 -7.59 -4.00
N GLY A 157 -16.97 -6.57 -4.65
CA GLY A 157 -18.15 -5.87 -4.19
C GLY A 157 -17.87 -4.84 -3.09
N GLY A 158 -16.60 -4.58 -2.78
CA GLY A 158 -16.12 -3.67 -1.75
C GLY A 158 -15.48 -4.37 -0.56
N VAL A 159 -14.86 -3.58 0.30
CA VAL A 159 -14.03 -4.08 1.40
C VAL A 159 -14.77 -5.02 2.35
N LEU A 160 -15.97 -4.65 2.80
CA LEU A 160 -16.71 -5.50 3.73
C LEU A 160 -17.30 -6.74 3.07
N GLN A 161 -17.61 -6.67 1.77
CA GLN A 161 -17.98 -7.86 1.01
C GLN A 161 -16.78 -8.79 0.81
N TYR A 162 -15.58 -8.24 0.61
CA TYR A 162 -14.35 -9.03 0.57
C TYR A 162 -14.12 -9.80 1.87
N ILE A 163 -14.28 -9.14 3.03
CA ILE A 163 -14.16 -9.77 4.34
C ILE A 163 -15.19 -10.90 4.51
N ASN A 164 -16.46 -10.62 4.20
CA ASN A 164 -17.55 -11.60 4.33
C ASN A 164 -17.43 -12.78 3.37
N GLY A 165 -16.93 -12.53 2.15
CA GLY A 165 -16.74 -13.53 1.10
C GLY A 165 -15.40 -14.24 1.17
N TYR A 166 -14.54 -13.94 2.15
CA TYR A 166 -13.27 -14.62 2.31
C TYR A 166 -13.47 -16.12 2.63
N ASP A 167 -12.51 -16.96 2.26
CA ASP A 167 -12.58 -18.39 2.58
C ASP A 167 -12.71 -18.61 4.09
N GLY A 168 -13.74 -19.34 4.52
CA GLY A 168 -14.13 -19.47 5.91
C GLY A 168 -14.85 -18.24 6.51
N GLY A 169 -15.26 -17.27 5.67
CA GLY A 169 -15.98 -16.06 6.10
C GLY A 169 -15.13 -15.15 7.00
N VAL A 170 -15.80 -14.36 7.85
CA VAL A 170 -15.13 -13.47 8.82
C VAL A 170 -14.12 -14.20 9.71
N PRO A 171 -14.42 -15.40 10.28
CA PRO A 171 -13.42 -16.15 11.05
C PRO A 171 -12.18 -16.53 10.25
N GLY A 172 -12.33 -16.93 8.97
CA GLY A 172 -11.23 -17.24 8.08
C GLY A 172 -10.38 -16.00 7.77
N PHE A 173 -11.02 -14.86 7.48
CA PHE A 173 -10.34 -13.58 7.29
C PHE A 173 -9.52 -13.18 8.52
N VAL A 174 -10.11 -13.26 9.73
CA VAL A 174 -9.41 -12.94 11.00
C VAL A 174 -8.23 -13.87 11.24
N ALA A 175 -8.38 -15.18 11.00
CA ALA A 175 -7.28 -16.12 11.13
C ALA A 175 -6.13 -15.76 10.19
N ARG A 176 -6.45 -15.46 8.92
CA ARG A 176 -5.45 -15.05 7.93
C ARG A 176 -4.79 -13.71 8.25
N ALA A 177 -5.54 -12.74 8.75
CA ALA A 177 -5.00 -11.46 9.20
C ALA A 177 -3.94 -11.66 10.30
N ARG A 178 -4.19 -12.54 11.27
CA ARG A 178 -3.22 -12.89 12.31
C ARG A 178 -1.96 -13.54 11.75
N GLU A 179 -2.08 -14.47 10.78
CA GLU A 179 -0.91 -15.03 10.11
C GLU A 179 -0.09 -13.97 9.37
N LEU A 180 -0.74 -13.01 8.73
CA LEU A 180 -0.06 -11.90 8.08
C LEU A 180 0.61 -10.98 9.11
N ALA A 181 -0.03 -10.76 10.27
CA ALA A 181 0.55 -9.99 11.37
C ALA A 181 1.82 -10.66 11.92
N ASP A 182 1.77 -11.96 12.17
CA ASP A 182 2.91 -12.74 12.66
C ASP A 182 4.10 -12.71 11.68
N ARG A 183 3.84 -12.67 10.38
CA ARG A 183 4.88 -12.68 9.34
C ARG A 183 5.38 -11.29 8.95
N TYR A 184 4.48 -10.30 8.91
CA TYR A 184 4.73 -9.01 8.24
C TYR A 184 4.46 -7.79 9.13
N GLY A 185 4.12 -8.01 10.39
CA GLY A 185 4.02 -6.98 11.40
C GLY A 185 2.58 -6.59 11.78
N GLU A 186 2.49 -5.88 12.89
CA GLU A 186 1.25 -5.57 13.62
C GLU A 186 0.18 -4.80 12.82
N ARG A 187 0.56 -4.17 11.71
CA ARG A 187 -0.39 -3.48 10.80
C ARG A 187 -1.50 -4.40 10.27
N PHE A 188 -1.28 -5.73 10.30
CA PHE A 188 -2.27 -6.72 9.90
C PHE A 188 -3.04 -7.31 11.07
N THR A 189 -2.83 -6.84 12.30
CA THR A 189 -3.60 -7.27 13.46
C THR A 189 -5.04 -6.81 13.30
N PRO A 190 -6.01 -7.75 13.31
CA PRO A 190 -7.42 -7.36 13.26
C PRO A 190 -7.80 -6.60 14.53
N PRO A 191 -8.65 -5.58 14.41
CA PRO A 191 -9.20 -4.84 15.55
C PRO A 191 -10.13 -5.72 16.38
#